data_78c3b9c8687bce46bd07fedbff47e6da
#
_entry.id   78c3b9c8687bce46bd07fedbff47e6da
#
_cell.length_a   1.000
_cell.length_b   1.000
_cell.length_c   1.000
_cell.angle_alpha   90.00
_cell.angle_beta   90.00
_cell.angle_gamma   90.00
#
_symmetry.space_group_name_H-M   'P 1'
#
loop_
_entity.id
_entity.type
_entity.pdbx_description
1 polymer ?
#
loop_
_entity_poly.entity_id
_entity_poly.type
_entity_poly.pdbx_seq_one_letter_code
_entity_poly.pdbx_strand_id
1 'polypeptide(L)'
;MKVIKKDGRLQDFDLEKIKISILSATNDSKELLNESDVKILVQDINSKMKEVRKDCEDTSSYEISGIVIAVLKRDGFSDIIEKYVGYEKQ
;
A
#
# COMPACT_ATOMS: atom_id res chain seq x y z
N MET A 1 6.21 0.39 14.46
CA MET A 1 6.10 1.57 13.59
C MET A 1 4.69 2.14 13.68
N LYS A 2 4.60 3.42 13.88
CA LYS A 2 3.30 4.11 13.92
C LYS A 2 3.05 4.85 12.63
N VAL A 3 1.78 5.00 12.27
CA VAL A 3 1.35 5.73 11.09
C VAL A 3 0.63 7.00 11.55
N ILE A 4 1.07 8.13 11.05
CA ILE A 4 0.41 9.40 11.30
C ILE A 4 -0.69 9.56 10.24
N LYS A 5 -1.93 9.53 10.68
CA LYS A 5 -3.09 9.67 9.80
C LYS A 5 -3.29 11.13 9.41
N LYS A 6 -4.12 11.35 8.39
CA LYS A 6 -4.40 12.69 7.86
C LYS A 6 -4.90 13.66 8.92
N ASP A 7 -5.62 13.16 9.93
CA ASP A 7 -6.16 13.98 11.01
C ASP A 7 -5.21 14.08 12.21
N GLY A 8 -3.97 13.61 12.07
CA GLY A 8 -2.97 13.69 13.11
C GLY A 8 -2.95 12.54 14.10
N ARG A 9 -3.91 11.64 14.02
CA ARG A 9 -3.93 10.49 14.92
C ARG A 9 -2.81 9.51 14.59
N LEU A 10 -2.32 8.85 15.62
CA LEU A 10 -1.34 7.77 15.46
C LEU A 10 -2.05 6.43 15.46
N GLN A 11 -1.59 5.55 14.59
CA GLN A 11 -2.14 4.20 14.47
C GLN A 11 -1.00 3.23 14.20
N ASP A 12 -1.11 2.00 14.69
CA ASP A 12 -0.09 1.00 14.41
C ASP A 12 -0.04 0.68 12.92
N PHE A 13 1.16 0.50 12.40
CA PHE A 13 1.33 0.04 11.03
C PHE A 13 0.79 -1.38 10.91
N ASP A 14 -0.10 -1.60 9.96
CA ASP A 14 -0.75 -2.88 9.76
C ASP A 14 -0.72 -3.23 8.28
N LEU A 15 0.14 -4.18 7.94
CA LEU A 15 0.32 -4.62 6.56
C LEU A 15 -0.95 -5.25 5.98
N GLU A 16 -1.76 -5.87 6.84
CA GLU A 16 -3.03 -6.46 6.41
C GLU A 16 -4.01 -5.41 5.90
N LYS A 17 -3.99 -4.21 6.48
CA LYS A 17 -4.83 -3.11 6.01
C LYS A 17 -4.42 -2.67 4.60
N ILE A 18 -3.14 -2.69 4.30
CA ILE A 18 -2.65 -2.38 2.96
C ILE A 18 -3.15 -3.42 1.97
N LYS A 19 -3.06 -4.68 2.34
CA LYS A 19 -3.57 -5.78 1.52
C LYS A 19 -5.06 -5.60 1.23
N ILE A 20 -5.85 -5.30 2.25
CA ILE A 20 -7.28 -5.07 2.11
C ILE A 20 -7.56 -3.88 1.21
N SER A 21 -6.80 -2.80 1.34
CA SER A 21 -6.96 -1.62 0.49
C SER A 21 -6.72 -1.93 -0.98
N ILE A 22 -5.69 -2.72 -1.28
CA ILE A 22 -5.39 -3.11 -2.66
C ILE A 22 -6.50 -3.99 -3.20
N LEU A 23 -6.94 -4.98 -2.44
CA LEU A 23 -8.02 -5.88 -2.85
C LEU A 23 -9.31 -5.12 -3.08
N SER A 24 -9.65 -4.20 -2.18
CA SER A 24 -10.87 -3.40 -2.31
C SER A 24 -10.81 -2.48 -3.52
N ALA A 25 -9.66 -1.88 -3.78
CA ALA A 25 -9.48 -0.99 -4.93
C ALA A 25 -9.64 -1.73 -6.26
N THR A 26 -9.31 -3.03 -6.29
CA THR A 26 -9.36 -3.83 -7.51
C THR A 26 -10.60 -4.71 -7.60
N ASN A 27 -11.52 -4.58 -6.66
CA ASN A 27 -12.67 -5.48 -6.55
C ASN A 27 -13.55 -5.48 -7.80
N ASP A 28 -13.68 -4.35 -8.49
CA ASP A 28 -14.51 -4.23 -9.68
C ASP A 28 -13.75 -4.54 -10.96
N SER A 29 -12.47 -4.85 -10.86
CA SER A 29 -11.63 -5.08 -12.01
C SER A 29 -11.54 -6.56 -12.31
N LYS A 30 -11.82 -6.92 -13.55
CA LYS A 30 -11.65 -8.30 -13.99
C LYS A 30 -10.21 -8.62 -14.33
N GLU A 31 -9.37 -7.63 -14.42
CA GLU A 31 -7.94 -7.80 -14.65
C GLU A 31 -7.25 -8.03 -13.33
N LEU A 32 -7.63 -9.08 -12.72
CA LEU A 32 -7.42 -9.26 -11.31
C LEU A 32 -6.00 -9.64 -10.97
N LEU A 33 -5.55 -9.05 -9.91
CA LEU A 33 -4.46 -9.62 -9.16
C LEU A 33 -4.93 -10.97 -8.63
N ASN A 34 -4.19 -12.02 -8.92
CA ASN A 34 -4.46 -13.30 -8.27
C ASN A 34 -3.84 -13.28 -6.87
N GLU A 35 -4.10 -14.31 -6.10
CA GLU A 35 -3.60 -14.40 -4.73
C GLU A 35 -2.08 -14.29 -4.66
N SER A 36 -1.39 -14.91 -5.62
CA SER A 36 0.08 -14.87 -5.67
C SER A 36 0.57 -13.45 -5.93
N ASP A 37 -0.09 -12.72 -6.83
CA ASP A 37 0.28 -11.35 -7.13
C ASP A 37 0.12 -10.45 -5.90
N VAL A 38 -0.99 -10.59 -5.20
CA VAL A 38 -1.24 -9.80 -3.99
C VAL A 38 -0.19 -10.11 -2.94
N LYS A 39 0.15 -11.37 -2.76
CA LYS A 39 1.16 -11.78 -1.78
C LYS A 39 2.52 -11.16 -2.10
N ILE A 40 2.92 -11.19 -3.36
CA ILE A 40 4.19 -10.62 -3.80
C ILE A 40 4.19 -9.11 -3.58
N LEU A 41 3.10 -8.43 -3.96
CA LEU A 41 2.99 -6.98 -3.78
C LEU A 41 3.09 -6.59 -2.30
N VAL A 42 2.39 -7.30 -1.45
CA VAL A 42 2.40 -7.01 0.00
C VAL A 42 3.79 -7.23 0.57
N GLN A 43 4.48 -8.30 0.18
CA GLN A 43 5.84 -8.56 0.61
C GLN A 43 6.80 -7.46 0.14
N ASP A 44 6.67 -7.02 -1.10
CA ASP A 44 7.52 -5.97 -1.66
C ASP A 44 7.28 -4.63 -0.96
N ILE A 45 6.02 -4.33 -0.66
CA ILE A 45 5.66 -3.11 0.08
C ILE A 45 6.29 -3.15 1.47
N ASN A 46 6.18 -4.28 2.16
CA ASN A 46 6.76 -4.44 3.48
C ASN A 46 8.28 -4.26 3.44
N SER A 47 8.94 -4.87 2.46
CA SER A 47 10.38 -4.75 2.29
C SER A 47 10.79 -3.30 2.03
N LYS A 48 10.04 -2.60 1.20
CA LYS A 48 10.32 -1.20 0.88
C LYS A 48 10.11 -0.30 2.10
N MET A 49 9.08 -0.55 2.89
CA MET A 49 8.84 0.17 4.13
C MET A 49 10.02 0.00 5.09
N LYS A 50 10.50 -1.21 5.25
CA LYS A 50 11.65 -1.48 6.12
C LYS A 50 12.92 -0.81 5.63
N GLU A 51 13.10 -0.78 4.32
CA GLU A 51 14.25 -0.13 3.71
C GLU A 51 14.24 1.38 3.94
N VAL A 52 13.08 2.01 3.77
CA VAL A 52 12.91 3.45 3.92
C VAL A 52 12.95 3.90 5.39
N ARG A 53 12.46 3.05 6.29
CA ARG A 53 12.34 3.37 7.72
C ARG A 53 13.17 2.43 8.59
N LYS A 54 14.44 2.35 8.28
CA LYS A 54 15.38 1.46 8.99
C LYS A 54 15.44 1.68 10.49
N ASP A 55 15.26 2.92 10.93
CA ASP A 55 15.40 3.28 12.34
C ASP A 55 14.09 3.21 13.10
N CYS A 56 13.11 2.53 12.57
CA CYS A 56 11.79 2.36 13.19
C CYS A 56 11.06 3.67 13.43
N GLU A 57 11.32 4.66 12.59
CA GLU A 57 10.64 5.93 12.68
C GLU A 57 9.18 5.82 12.32
N ASP A 58 8.39 6.75 12.81
CA ASP A 58 6.99 6.83 12.41
C ASP A 58 6.90 7.21 10.94
N THR A 59 5.84 6.74 10.30
CA THR A 59 5.57 7.05 8.90
C THR A 59 4.24 7.80 8.82
N SER A 60 3.88 8.24 7.64
CA SER A 60 2.59 8.88 7.40
C SER A 60 1.79 8.08 6.39
N SER A 61 0.45 8.29 6.37
CA SER A 61 -0.39 7.66 5.37
C SER A 61 0.01 8.09 3.95
N TYR A 62 0.50 9.30 3.79
CA TYR A 62 0.99 9.80 2.49
C TYR A 62 2.22 9.02 2.03
N GLU A 63 3.14 8.76 2.93
CA GLU A 63 4.35 8.01 2.60
C GLU A 63 4.01 6.57 2.23
N ILE A 64 3.10 5.95 2.97
CA ILE A 64 2.66 4.60 2.67
C ILE A 64 2.04 4.54 1.27
N SER A 65 1.15 5.48 0.95
CA SER A 65 0.53 5.54 -0.38
C SER A 65 1.57 5.69 -1.48
N GLY A 66 2.58 6.54 -1.26
CA GLY A 66 3.66 6.71 -2.21
C GLY A 66 4.45 5.43 -2.43
N ILE A 67 4.72 4.69 -1.37
CA ILE A 67 5.45 3.42 -1.45
C ILE A 67 4.61 2.38 -2.20
N VAL A 68 3.32 2.29 -1.89
CA VAL A 68 2.42 1.36 -2.59
C VAL A 68 2.40 1.65 -4.09
N ILE A 69 2.28 2.92 -4.46
CA ILE A 69 2.27 3.33 -5.87
C ILE A 69 3.58 2.96 -6.55
N ALA A 70 4.71 3.23 -5.89
CA ALA A 70 6.02 2.90 -6.45
C ALA A 70 6.19 1.40 -6.67
N VAL A 71 5.72 0.57 -5.73
CA VAL A 71 5.80 -0.88 -5.85
C VAL A 71 4.88 -1.38 -6.96
N LEU A 72 3.65 -0.87 -7.04
CA LEU A 72 2.73 -1.23 -8.12
C LEU A 72 3.34 -0.95 -9.49
N LYS A 73 3.96 0.21 -9.63
CA LYS A 73 4.60 0.60 -10.89
C LYS A 73 5.77 -0.32 -11.22
N ARG A 74 6.63 -0.58 -10.24
CA ARG A 74 7.81 -1.43 -10.42
C ARG A 74 7.44 -2.86 -10.80
N ASP A 75 6.39 -3.39 -10.17
CA ASP A 75 6.01 -4.79 -10.36
C ASP A 75 5.10 -5.00 -11.57
N GLY A 76 4.84 -3.95 -12.35
CA GLY A 76 4.09 -4.08 -13.59
C GLY A 76 2.58 -3.91 -13.45
N PHE A 77 2.11 -3.36 -12.36
CA PHE A 77 0.69 -3.18 -12.10
C PHE A 77 0.26 -1.71 -12.18
N SER A 78 0.83 -0.98 -13.15
CA SER A 78 0.51 0.44 -13.32
C SER A 78 -0.97 0.71 -13.52
N ASP A 79 -1.68 -0.23 -14.14
CA ASP A 79 -3.11 -0.10 -14.40
C ASP A 79 -3.94 -0.01 -13.11
N ILE A 80 -3.38 -0.54 -12.02
CA ILE A 80 -4.07 -0.57 -10.74
C ILE A 80 -3.87 0.71 -9.95
N ILE A 81 -2.82 1.48 -10.28
CA ILE A 81 -2.47 2.69 -9.53
C ILE A 81 -3.65 3.65 -9.45
N GLU A 82 -4.29 3.92 -10.56
CA GLU A 82 -5.41 4.85 -10.60
C GLU A 82 -6.55 4.40 -9.70
N LYS A 83 -6.86 3.12 -9.72
CA LYS A 83 -7.91 2.55 -8.87
C LYS A 83 -7.54 2.64 -7.39
N TYR A 84 -6.29 2.35 -7.08
CA TYR A 84 -5.81 2.44 -5.69
C TYR A 84 -5.88 3.88 -5.18
N VAL A 85 -5.42 4.84 -5.97
CA VAL A 85 -5.44 6.26 -5.60
C VAL A 85 -6.89 6.74 -5.42
N GLY A 86 -7.79 6.34 -6.31
CA GLY A 86 -9.20 6.66 -6.19
C GLY A 86 -9.82 6.11 -4.93
N TYR A 87 -9.49 4.89 -4.56
CA TYR A 87 -9.96 4.27 -3.32
C TYR A 87 -9.46 5.03 -2.09
N GLU A 88 -8.19 5.41 -2.08
CA GLU A 88 -7.58 6.11 -0.94
C GLU A 88 -8.16 7.51 -0.71
N LYS A 89 -8.76 8.10 -1.73
CA LYS A 89 -9.36 9.44 -1.61
C LYS A 89 -10.74 9.42 -0.98
N GLN A 90 -11.33 8.27 -0.82
CA GLN A 90 -12.68 8.16 -0.25
C GLN A 90 -12.69 8.30 1.27
#